data_b88ac60ca9185db688f94cd5f5ad9214
#
_entry.id   b88ac60ca9185db688f94cd5f5ad9214
#
_cell.length_a   1.000
_cell.length_b   1.000
_cell.length_c   1.000
_cell.angle_alpha   90.00
_cell.angle_beta   90.00
_cell.angle_gamma   90.00
#
_symmetry.space_group_name_H-M   'P 1'
#
loop_
_entity.id
_entity.type
_entity.pdbx_description
1 polymer ?
#
loop_
_entity_poly.entity_id
_entity_poly.type
_entity_poly.pdbx_seq_one_letter_code
_entity_poly.pdbx_strand_id
1 'polypeptide(L)'
;MCALCALVGNAAGSGIFIRGGVTNWSADPAWEFQTTEKEGVYTLADKELFGQFKVADANWSDACNYGGMSGAVPQLGMPFSLVPGGASANIDLGDATYVCKTITLTIDSEGAATLLLEGTEGEAGEVTEVYVMGNNNGWDFTDPSGKLTATETAGEFSGEITFPAAEESELSYWRIFEGLGGKGTWGFAEETTVSTLEGTFTKGLDKCCTTAPGTYKVTFNINTGAFKLVATEGSVADLDAAGVAVNAANGEIVVDGAQSVAVYTAAGALVSTDARTRVAAGLYIVRADNVVKKVIVK
;
A
#
# COMPACT_ATOMS: atom_id res chain seq x y z
N MET A 1 -54.30 16.34 25.98
CA MET A 1 -53.17 15.47 25.58
C MET A 1 -52.71 15.93 24.21
N CYS A 2 -51.64 16.72 24.15
CA CYS A 2 -51.10 17.23 22.92
C CYS A 2 -49.94 16.31 22.53
N ALA A 3 -50.09 15.58 21.42
CA ALA A 3 -49.03 14.72 20.88
C ALA A 3 -47.94 15.62 20.32
N LEU A 4 -46.78 15.63 20.96
CA LEU A 4 -45.58 16.23 20.45
C LEU A 4 -45.05 15.34 19.32
N CYS A 5 -45.40 15.71 18.11
CA CYS A 5 -44.81 15.10 16.91
C CYS A 5 -43.33 15.58 16.84
N ALA A 6 -42.40 14.73 17.24
CA ALA A 6 -40.99 14.96 16.99
C ALA A 6 -40.78 14.95 15.48
N LEU A 7 -40.59 16.12 14.88
CA LEU A 7 -40.03 16.26 13.56
C LEU A 7 -38.60 15.71 13.64
N VAL A 8 -38.42 14.49 13.18
CA VAL A 8 -37.10 14.00 12.80
C VAL A 8 -36.72 14.77 11.54
N GLY A 9 -36.05 15.90 11.73
CA GLY A 9 -35.43 16.60 10.60
C GLY A 9 -34.50 15.64 9.93
N ASN A 10 -34.74 15.33 8.64
CA ASN A 10 -33.79 14.62 7.82
C ASN A 10 -32.54 15.49 7.78
N ALA A 11 -31.45 15.04 8.41
CA ALA A 11 -30.13 15.63 8.22
C ALA A 11 -29.80 15.54 6.72
N ALA A 12 -29.41 16.66 6.13
CA ALA A 12 -29.00 16.71 4.73
C ALA A 12 -27.48 16.58 4.65
N GLY A 13 -26.99 15.96 3.57
CA GLY A 13 -25.57 15.91 3.29
C GLY A 13 -24.95 17.31 3.17
N SER A 14 -23.77 17.49 3.73
CA SER A 14 -23.09 18.78 3.75
C SER A 14 -22.20 19.02 2.51
N GLY A 15 -21.91 17.97 1.74
CA GLY A 15 -20.88 17.98 0.69
C GLY A 15 -19.44 17.90 1.26
N ILE A 16 -19.28 17.65 2.55
CA ILE A 16 -17.99 17.53 3.23
C ILE A 16 -17.82 16.07 3.70
N PHE A 17 -16.66 15.50 3.48
CA PHE A 17 -16.38 14.08 3.70
C PHE A 17 -15.13 13.87 4.55
N ILE A 18 -15.06 12.77 5.27
CA ILE A 18 -13.78 12.16 5.61
C ILE A 18 -13.27 11.45 4.38
N ARG A 19 -12.07 11.80 3.94
CA ARG A 19 -11.38 11.22 2.80
C ARG A 19 -10.01 10.70 3.23
N GLY A 20 -9.79 9.42 3.10
CA GLY A 20 -8.58 8.76 3.59
C GLY A 20 -8.46 7.34 3.05
N GLY A 21 -7.57 6.55 3.64
CA GLY A 21 -7.43 5.15 3.28
C GLY A 21 -8.75 4.38 3.34
N VAL A 22 -9.60 4.66 4.34
CA VAL A 22 -10.93 4.05 4.53
C VAL A 22 -11.90 4.27 3.38
N THR A 23 -11.68 5.29 2.55
CA THR A 23 -12.52 5.65 1.39
C THR A 23 -11.75 5.58 0.08
N ASN A 24 -10.54 5.04 0.10
CA ASN A 24 -9.58 5.18 -1.00
C ASN A 24 -9.47 6.63 -1.51
N TRP A 25 -9.44 7.57 -0.58
CA TRP A 25 -9.38 9.02 -0.82
C TRP A 25 -10.53 9.60 -1.65
N SER A 26 -11.60 8.83 -1.88
CA SER A 26 -12.79 9.27 -2.61
C SER A 26 -13.78 10.03 -1.71
N ALA A 27 -14.72 10.75 -2.32
CA ALA A 27 -15.88 11.34 -1.65
C ALA A 27 -16.99 10.28 -1.54
N ASP A 28 -16.83 9.34 -0.62
CA ASP A 28 -17.80 8.28 -0.39
C ASP A 28 -19.01 8.82 0.39
N PRO A 29 -20.25 8.70 -0.13
CA PRO A 29 -21.45 9.16 0.57
C PRO A 29 -21.65 8.58 1.97
N ALA A 30 -21.12 7.37 2.25
CA ALA A 30 -21.15 6.80 3.59
C ALA A 30 -20.28 7.55 4.60
N TRP A 31 -19.35 8.40 4.13
CA TRP A 31 -18.45 9.22 4.92
C TRP A 31 -18.72 10.72 4.81
N GLU A 32 -19.91 11.07 4.33
CA GLU A 32 -20.38 12.44 4.25
C GLU A 32 -20.91 12.93 5.60
N PHE A 33 -20.39 14.07 6.06
CA PHE A 33 -20.94 14.76 7.22
C PHE A 33 -22.36 15.23 6.96
N GLN A 34 -23.21 15.12 7.95
CA GLN A 34 -24.59 15.57 7.92
C GLN A 34 -24.73 16.94 8.57
N THR A 35 -25.55 17.80 8.02
CA THR A 35 -25.86 19.09 8.63
C THR A 35 -26.61 18.91 9.94
N THR A 36 -26.42 19.85 10.87
CA THR A 36 -27.19 19.92 12.12
C THR A 36 -28.06 21.17 12.15
N GLU A 37 -28.87 21.34 13.19
CA GLU A 37 -29.63 22.59 13.40
C GLU A 37 -28.72 23.81 13.73
N LYS A 38 -27.49 23.54 14.15
CA LYS A 38 -26.50 24.57 14.47
C LYS A 38 -25.65 24.86 13.25
N GLU A 39 -25.64 26.12 12.82
CA GLU A 39 -24.82 26.57 11.71
C GLU A 39 -23.32 26.31 11.96
N GLY A 40 -22.62 25.83 10.94
CA GLY A 40 -21.20 25.49 11.01
C GLY A 40 -20.88 24.21 11.79
N VAL A 41 -21.89 23.47 12.23
CA VAL A 41 -21.70 22.18 12.93
C VAL A 41 -22.25 21.04 12.10
N TYR A 42 -21.41 20.05 11.87
CA TYR A 42 -21.69 18.88 11.05
C TYR A 42 -21.35 17.62 11.84
N THR A 43 -22.06 16.54 11.60
CA THR A 43 -21.85 15.28 12.33
C THR A 43 -21.76 14.10 11.38
N LEU A 44 -20.98 13.11 11.76
CA LEU A 44 -20.88 11.80 11.11
C LEU A 44 -20.91 10.74 12.20
N ALA A 45 -21.81 9.77 12.09
CA ALA A 45 -22.04 8.78 13.14
C ALA A 45 -21.57 7.38 12.76
N ASP A 46 -21.24 6.58 13.79
CA ASP A 46 -20.98 5.15 13.73
C ASP A 46 -19.90 4.80 12.68
N LYS A 47 -18.68 5.32 12.88
CA LYS A 47 -17.52 5.09 12.00
C LYS A 47 -16.35 4.47 12.75
N GLU A 48 -15.71 3.50 12.12
CA GLU A 48 -14.37 3.06 12.50
C GLU A 48 -13.35 3.87 11.72
N LEU A 49 -12.51 4.64 12.42
CA LEU A 49 -11.53 5.55 11.84
C LEU A 49 -10.12 5.09 12.21
N PHE A 50 -9.24 4.97 11.22
CA PHE A 50 -7.85 4.55 11.36
C PHE A 50 -6.99 5.11 10.23
N GLY A 51 -5.67 5.04 10.39
CA GLY A 51 -4.71 5.46 9.38
C GLY A 51 -4.78 6.95 9.06
N GLN A 52 -4.55 7.30 7.81
CA GLN A 52 -4.46 8.68 7.34
C GLN A 52 -5.76 9.14 6.66
N PHE A 53 -6.16 10.38 6.96
CA PHE A 53 -7.33 11.01 6.35
C PHE A 53 -7.23 12.54 6.32
N LYS A 54 -8.12 13.16 5.57
CA LYS A 54 -8.44 14.59 5.58
C LYS A 54 -9.96 14.80 5.66
N VAL A 55 -10.37 16.02 5.96
CA VAL A 55 -11.75 16.47 5.84
C VAL A 55 -11.83 17.38 4.63
N ALA A 56 -12.56 17.00 3.58
CA ALA A 56 -12.60 17.75 2.34
C ALA A 56 -13.92 17.57 1.59
N ASP A 57 -14.20 18.49 0.66
CA ASP A 57 -15.26 18.31 -0.33
C ASP A 57 -14.89 17.30 -1.42
N ALA A 58 -15.81 17.02 -2.33
CA ALA A 58 -15.59 16.07 -3.43
C ALA A 58 -14.50 16.52 -4.41
N ASN A 59 -14.23 17.81 -4.49
CA ASN A 59 -13.32 18.41 -5.47
C ASN A 59 -11.95 18.75 -4.92
N TRP A 60 -11.70 18.49 -3.63
CA TRP A 60 -10.47 18.92 -2.94
C TRP A 60 -10.22 20.43 -3.02
N SER A 61 -11.30 21.22 -2.99
CA SER A 61 -11.18 22.67 -3.11
C SER A 61 -10.45 23.26 -1.88
N ASP A 62 -9.59 24.24 -2.07
CA ASP A 62 -8.84 24.86 -0.97
C ASP A 62 -9.75 25.45 0.11
N ALA A 63 -10.95 25.85 -0.27
CA ALA A 63 -11.96 26.40 0.66
C ALA A 63 -12.56 25.34 1.59
N CYS A 64 -12.46 24.07 1.22
CA CYS A 64 -12.98 22.95 1.99
C CYS A 64 -12.03 21.75 1.91
N ASN A 65 -10.80 21.95 2.38
CA ASN A 65 -9.77 20.94 2.47
C ASN A 65 -8.97 21.18 3.75
N TYR A 66 -9.18 20.32 4.72
CA TYR A 66 -8.61 20.45 6.05
C TYR A 66 -7.79 19.21 6.39
N GLY A 67 -6.58 19.43 6.88
CA GLY A 67 -5.71 18.38 7.40
C GLY A 67 -5.30 18.65 8.84
N GLY A 68 -4.23 18.01 9.28
CA GLY A 68 -3.61 18.23 10.58
C GLY A 68 -2.31 19.03 10.50
N MET A 69 -1.78 19.41 11.65
CA MET A 69 -0.37 19.76 11.78
C MET A 69 0.47 18.47 11.72
N SER A 70 1.63 18.56 11.07
CA SER A 70 2.55 17.43 10.99
C SER A 70 2.90 16.89 12.37
N GLY A 71 2.70 15.58 12.58
CA GLY A 71 2.96 14.89 13.84
C GLY A 71 1.91 15.08 14.94
N ALA A 72 0.84 15.83 14.69
CA ALA A 72 -0.26 15.98 15.65
C ALA A 72 -1.29 14.85 15.45
N VAL A 73 -1.63 14.16 16.54
CA VAL A 73 -2.59 13.05 16.54
C VAL A 73 -3.85 13.46 17.31
N PRO A 74 -5.06 13.34 16.72
CA PRO A 74 -6.32 13.56 17.45
C PRO A 74 -6.47 12.58 18.61
N GLN A 75 -7.05 13.05 19.71
CA GLN A 75 -7.40 12.21 20.85
C GLN A 75 -8.91 12.17 21.03
N LEU A 76 -9.42 11.02 21.43
CA LEU A 76 -10.86 10.86 21.73
C LEU A 76 -11.31 11.83 22.82
N GLY A 77 -12.47 12.45 22.59
CA GLY A 77 -13.08 13.42 23.51
C GLY A 77 -12.40 14.79 23.57
N MET A 78 -11.35 15.02 22.76
CA MET A 78 -10.63 16.30 22.72
C MET A 78 -10.82 16.99 21.37
N PRO A 79 -11.16 18.29 21.33
CA PRO A 79 -11.19 19.04 20.07
C PRO A 79 -9.81 19.09 19.42
N PHE A 80 -9.73 18.71 18.16
CA PHE A 80 -8.53 18.74 17.33
C PHE A 80 -8.62 19.88 16.31
N SER A 81 -7.70 20.83 16.37
CA SER A 81 -7.67 21.95 15.42
C SER A 81 -7.22 21.48 14.05
N LEU A 82 -8.00 21.79 13.04
CA LEU A 82 -7.70 21.50 11.65
C LEU A 82 -6.92 22.64 11.00
N VAL A 83 -6.05 22.28 10.07
CA VAL A 83 -5.27 23.22 9.24
C VAL A 83 -5.93 23.30 7.87
N PRO A 84 -6.37 24.49 7.41
CA PRO A 84 -6.99 24.63 6.10
C PRO A 84 -5.98 24.56 4.95
N GLY A 85 -6.47 24.19 3.78
CA GLY A 85 -5.76 24.18 2.52
C GLY A 85 -5.15 22.85 2.11
N GLY A 86 -4.99 22.68 0.80
CA GLY A 86 -4.50 21.45 0.20
C GLY A 86 -3.10 21.03 0.64
N ALA A 87 -2.25 22.00 1.03
CA ALA A 87 -0.90 21.75 1.52
C ALA A 87 -0.82 21.29 3.00
N SER A 88 -1.95 21.23 3.73
CA SER A 88 -1.96 20.72 5.11
C SER A 88 -1.59 19.24 5.14
N ALA A 89 -0.92 18.79 6.20
CA ALA A 89 -0.59 17.36 6.37
C ALA A 89 -1.85 16.51 6.51
N ASN A 90 -1.77 15.22 6.15
CA ASN A 90 -2.82 14.28 6.51
C ASN A 90 -2.94 14.21 8.04
N ILE A 91 -4.17 14.06 8.53
CA ILE A 91 -4.41 13.66 9.91
C ILE A 91 -4.05 12.18 9.99
N ASP A 92 -3.14 11.80 10.87
CA ASP A 92 -2.64 10.44 10.99
C ASP A 92 -2.91 9.91 12.39
N LEU A 93 -3.66 8.82 12.49
CA LEU A 93 -3.94 8.15 13.76
C LEU A 93 -2.82 7.16 14.15
N GLY A 94 -1.80 6.99 13.32
CA GLY A 94 -0.77 5.99 13.53
C GLY A 94 -1.37 4.58 13.59
N ASP A 95 -1.03 3.86 14.66
CA ASP A 95 -1.55 2.51 14.90
C ASP A 95 -2.92 2.49 15.59
N ALA A 96 -3.45 3.65 16.00
CA ALA A 96 -4.73 3.72 16.68
C ALA A 96 -5.91 3.46 15.72
N THR A 97 -6.90 2.75 16.22
CA THR A 97 -8.22 2.61 15.61
C THR A 97 -9.24 3.20 16.58
N TYR A 98 -10.09 4.10 16.11
CA TYR A 98 -11.15 4.69 16.90
C TYR A 98 -12.52 4.24 16.41
N VAL A 99 -13.29 3.60 17.27
CA VAL A 99 -14.70 3.31 17.03
C VAL A 99 -15.52 4.53 17.46
N CYS A 100 -15.70 5.44 16.51
CA CYS A 100 -16.36 6.71 16.74
C CYS A 100 -17.88 6.53 16.71
N LYS A 101 -18.52 6.83 17.84
CA LYS A 101 -19.98 6.96 17.93
C LYS A 101 -20.44 8.21 17.17
N THR A 102 -19.69 9.29 17.34
CA THR A 102 -19.94 10.57 16.68
C THR A 102 -18.61 11.22 16.34
N ILE A 103 -18.51 11.76 15.14
CA ILE A 103 -17.46 12.66 14.72
C ILE A 103 -18.11 14.01 14.45
N THR A 104 -17.70 15.04 15.18
CA THR A 104 -18.25 16.38 15.02
C THR A 104 -17.22 17.29 14.36
N LEU A 105 -17.58 17.85 13.22
CA LEU A 105 -16.84 18.91 12.55
C LEU A 105 -17.50 20.25 12.88
N THR A 106 -16.72 21.21 13.38
CA THR A 106 -17.17 22.58 13.57
C THR A 106 -16.34 23.52 12.72
N ILE A 107 -16.96 24.34 11.90
CA ILE A 107 -16.35 25.38 11.09
C ILE A 107 -17.00 26.70 11.53
N ASP A 108 -16.21 27.60 12.04
CA ASP A 108 -16.71 28.92 12.48
C ASP A 108 -16.89 29.90 11.32
N SER A 109 -17.40 31.09 11.62
CA SER A 109 -17.64 32.14 10.62
C SER A 109 -16.35 32.71 9.98
N GLU A 110 -15.19 32.44 10.55
CA GLU A 110 -13.89 32.86 10.05
C GLU A 110 -13.19 31.74 9.25
N GLY A 111 -13.81 30.54 9.19
CA GLY A 111 -13.32 29.37 8.50
C GLY A 111 -12.35 28.52 9.32
N ALA A 112 -12.16 28.82 10.61
CA ALA A 112 -11.39 27.95 11.49
C ALA A 112 -12.20 26.69 11.81
N ALA A 113 -11.55 25.54 11.68
CA ALA A 113 -12.22 24.24 11.79
C ALA A 113 -11.64 23.40 12.92
N THR A 114 -12.51 22.66 13.59
CA THR A 114 -12.13 21.68 14.61
C THR A 114 -12.86 20.35 14.38
N LEU A 115 -12.18 19.26 14.71
CA LEU A 115 -12.72 17.91 14.68
C LEU A 115 -12.77 17.35 16.11
N LEU A 116 -13.89 16.79 16.52
CA LEU A 116 -14.06 16.10 17.78
C LEU A 116 -14.45 14.65 17.49
N LEU A 117 -13.66 13.71 17.99
CA LEU A 117 -13.90 12.27 17.88
C LEU A 117 -14.44 11.76 19.21
N GLU A 118 -15.70 11.29 19.25
CA GLU A 118 -16.34 10.74 20.44
C GLU A 118 -16.63 9.26 20.24
N GLY A 119 -16.11 8.42 21.12
CA GLY A 119 -16.21 6.96 21.02
C GLY A 119 -15.24 6.26 21.94
N THR A 120 -14.75 5.13 21.52
CA THR A 120 -13.76 4.32 22.25
C THR A 120 -12.58 4.00 21.34
N GLU A 121 -11.43 3.74 21.93
CA GLU A 121 -10.37 3.05 21.19
C GLU A 121 -10.88 1.68 20.78
N GLY A 122 -10.68 1.33 19.52
CA GLY A 122 -10.88 -0.03 19.05
C GLY A 122 -9.88 -0.93 19.76
N GLU A 123 -10.31 -2.13 20.13
CA GLU A 123 -9.36 -3.11 20.62
C GLU A 123 -8.35 -3.38 19.49
N ALA A 124 -7.08 -3.48 19.86
CA ALA A 124 -6.07 -4.05 18.97
C ALA A 124 -6.42 -5.53 18.79
N GLY A 125 -7.32 -5.81 17.86
CA GLY A 125 -7.74 -7.16 17.54
C GLY A 125 -6.56 -7.97 17.02
N GLU A 126 -6.65 -9.28 17.15
CA GLU A 126 -5.72 -10.17 16.45
C GLU A 126 -5.74 -9.83 14.96
N VAL A 127 -4.56 -9.57 14.38
CA VAL A 127 -4.46 -9.30 12.95
C VAL A 127 -4.73 -10.60 12.21
N THR A 128 -5.87 -10.67 11.55
CA THR A 128 -6.31 -11.84 10.79
C THR A 128 -6.08 -11.70 9.30
N GLU A 129 -5.80 -10.50 8.84
CA GLU A 129 -5.63 -10.17 7.44
C GLU A 129 -4.43 -9.26 7.24
N VAL A 130 -3.62 -9.59 6.25
CA VAL A 130 -2.44 -8.81 5.84
C VAL A 130 -2.49 -8.63 4.33
N TYR A 131 -2.13 -7.44 3.86
CA TYR A 131 -2.17 -7.08 2.46
C TYR A 131 -0.86 -6.48 1.99
N VAL A 132 -0.41 -6.89 0.81
CA VAL A 132 0.59 -6.18 0.02
C VAL A 132 -0.13 -5.15 -0.83
N MET A 133 0.18 -3.88 -0.64
CA MET A 133 -0.41 -2.78 -1.40
C MET A 133 0.68 -1.92 -2.02
N GLY A 134 0.49 -1.57 -3.26
CA GLY A 134 1.45 -0.82 -4.04
C GLY A 134 1.12 -0.83 -5.52
N ASN A 135 2.14 -0.87 -6.38
CA ASN A 135 1.91 -0.97 -7.83
C ASN A 135 1.15 -2.24 -8.23
N ASN A 136 1.19 -3.30 -7.38
CA ASN A 136 0.47 -4.56 -7.61
C ASN A 136 -1.05 -4.39 -7.68
N ASN A 137 -1.61 -3.41 -6.98
CA ASN A 137 -3.04 -3.12 -6.96
C ASN A 137 -3.36 -1.65 -7.29
N GLY A 138 -2.40 -0.91 -7.89
CA GLY A 138 -2.58 0.50 -8.24
C GLY A 138 -2.74 1.44 -7.04
N TRP A 139 -2.27 1.05 -5.84
CA TRP A 139 -2.47 1.77 -4.58
C TRP A 139 -3.94 1.92 -4.18
N ASP A 140 -4.80 1.03 -4.66
CA ASP A 140 -6.20 0.99 -4.23
C ASP A 140 -6.31 0.27 -2.89
N PHE A 141 -6.55 1.03 -1.82
CA PHE A 141 -6.65 0.52 -0.45
C PHE A 141 -7.93 -0.30 -0.20
N THR A 142 -8.85 -0.35 -1.16
CA THR A 142 -10.07 -1.17 -1.08
C THR A 142 -9.97 -2.46 -1.88
N ASP A 143 -8.93 -2.62 -2.72
CA ASP A 143 -8.71 -3.80 -3.54
C ASP A 143 -8.06 -4.93 -2.70
N PRO A 144 -8.75 -6.06 -2.52
CA PRO A 144 -8.24 -7.19 -1.75
C PRO A 144 -7.24 -8.08 -2.49
N SER A 145 -6.85 -7.76 -3.73
CA SER A 145 -6.00 -8.63 -4.57
C SER A 145 -4.61 -8.90 -3.99
N GLY A 146 -4.11 -7.99 -3.12
CA GLY A 146 -2.84 -8.15 -2.42
C GLY A 146 -2.89 -8.96 -1.12
N LYS A 147 -3.99 -9.67 -0.83
CA LYS A 147 -4.18 -10.41 0.42
C LYS A 147 -3.17 -11.54 0.60
N LEU A 148 -2.53 -11.56 1.78
CA LEU A 148 -1.76 -12.69 2.26
C LEU A 148 -2.62 -13.51 3.24
N THR A 149 -2.50 -14.83 3.15
CA THR A 149 -3.24 -15.77 4.00
C THR A 149 -2.33 -16.26 5.14
N ALA A 150 -2.88 -16.39 6.35
CA ALA A 150 -2.16 -16.94 7.48
C ALA A 150 -1.63 -18.36 7.16
N THR A 151 -0.40 -18.62 7.56
CA THR A 151 0.23 -19.95 7.43
C THR A 151 0.06 -20.75 8.74
N GLU A 152 0.63 -21.94 8.80
CA GLU A 152 0.67 -22.73 10.05
C GLU A 152 1.65 -22.11 11.09
N THR A 153 2.52 -21.22 10.68
CA THR A 153 3.45 -20.50 11.56
C THR A 153 2.75 -19.30 12.18
N ALA A 154 2.72 -19.21 13.50
CA ALA A 154 2.05 -18.12 14.21
C ALA A 154 2.59 -16.74 13.79
N GLY A 155 1.69 -15.87 13.39
CA GLY A 155 1.99 -14.52 12.92
C GLY A 155 2.58 -14.45 11.50
N GLU A 156 2.70 -15.55 10.78
CA GLU A 156 3.19 -15.59 9.42
C GLU A 156 2.03 -15.64 8.41
N PHE A 157 2.14 -14.82 7.38
CA PHE A 157 1.19 -14.72 6.27
C PHE A 157 1.92 -14.91 4.95
N SER A 158 1.27 -15.56 3.97
CA SER A 158 1.88 -15.79 2.66
C SER A 158 0.83 -15.73 1.55
N GLY A 159 1.25 -15.30 0.36
CA GLY A 159 0.44 -15.25 -0.85
C GLY A 159 1.29 -15.04 -2.09
N GLU A 160 0.70 -15.26 -3.26
CA GLU A 160 1.33 -14.98 -4.53
C GLU A 160 0.92 -13.59 -5.02
N ILE A 161 1.91 -12.72 -5.27
CA ILE A 161 1.71 -11.33 -5.68
C ILE A 161 2.46 -11.09 -6.98
N THR A 162 1.78 -10.49 -7.95
CA THR A 162 2.38 -10.02 -9.19
C THR A 162 2.69 -8.52 -9.08
N PHE A 163 3.95 -8.17 -9.19
CA PHE A 163 4.43 -6.80 -9.19
C PHE A 163 4.65 -6.32 -10.63
N PRO A 164 3.90 -5.34 -11.14
CA PRO A 164 4.17 -4.70 -12.43
C PRO A 164 5.34 -3.72 -12.31
N ALA A 165 5.92 -3.30 -13.44
CA ALA A 165 6.78 -2.12 -13.44
C ALA A 165 5.97 -0.85 -13.12
N ALA A 166 6.56 0.09 -12.38
CA ALA A 166 5.98 1.42 -12.24
C ALA A 166 6.18 2.22 -13.52
N GLU A 167 5.29 3.21 -13.80
CA GLU A 167 5.36 4.02 -15.03
C GLU A 167 6.67 4.80 -15.17
N GLU A 168 7.26 5.24 -14.04
CA GLU A 168 8.48 6.05 -14.00
C GLU A 168 9.71 5.28 -13.48
N SER A 169 9.58 3.97 -13.24
CA SER A 169 10.62 3.12 -12.65
C SER A 169 10.55 1.71 -13.20
N GLU A 170 11.71 1.07 -13.38
CA GLU A 170 11.79 -0.36 -13.66
C GLU A 170 11.43 -1.24 -12.45
N LEU A 171 11.23 -0.65 -11.27
CA LEU A 171 10.92 -1.32 -10.03
C LEU A 171 9.48 -1.07 -9.62
N SER A 172 8.86 -2.03 -8.97
CA SER A 172 7.55 -1.93 -8.34
C SER A 172 7.68 -1.50 -6.88
N TYR A 173 6.87 -0.54 -6.46
CA TYR A 173 6.83 -0.01 -5.10
C TYR A 173 5.68 -0.66 -4.32
N TRP A 174 5.91 -1.04 -3.06
CA TRP A 174 4.91 -1.70 -2.24
C TRP A 174 5.20 -1.60 -0.73
N ARG A 175 4.18 -1.83 0.07
CA ARG A 175 4.21 -1.92 1.53
C ARG A 175 3.27 -3.01 2.03
N ILE A 176 3.30 -3.27 3.34
CA ILE A 176 2.38 -4.16 4.03
C ILE A 176 1.38 -3.37 4.86
N PHE A 177 0.13 -3.87 4.92
CA PHE A 177 -0.96 -3.33 5.73
C PHE A 177 -1.67 -4.45 6.48
N GLU A 178 -2.15 -4.16 7.70
CA GLU A 178 -2.90 -5.10 8.56
C GLU A 178 -4.38 -5.20 8.21
N GLY A 179 -4.83 -4.50 7.18
CA GLY A 179 -6.21 -4.50 6.70
C GLY A 179 -6.42 -3.59 5.51
N LEU A 180 -7.59 -3.67 4.91
CA LEU A 180 -8.03 -2.74 3.89
C LEU A 180 -8.19 -1.32 4.48
N GLY A 181 -8.25 -0.32 3.60
CA GLY A 181 -8.35 1.09 4.00
C GLY A 181 -7.05 1.69 4.54
N GLY A 182 -5.92 1.00 4.39
CA GLY A 182 -4.61 1.49 4.88
C GLY A 182 -4.41 1.27 6.38
N LYS A 183 -5.13 0.34 7.00
CA LYS A 183 -5.00 0.01 8.43
C LYS A 183 -3.63 -0.60 8.71
N GLY A 184 -2.94 -0.13 9.76
CA GLY A 184 -1.71 -0.70 10.30
C GLY A 184 -0.61 -0.83 9.26
N THR A 185 0.03 0.28 8.88
CA THR A 185 1.10 0.29 7.85
C THR A 185 2.41 -0.27 8.38
N TRP A 186 3.14 -0.95 7.50
CA TRP A 186 4.49 -1.44 7.69
C TRP A 186 5.36 -1.02 6.51
N GLY A 187 6.49 -0.40 6.79
CA GLY A 187 7.38 0.11 5.76
C GLY A 187 8.82 0.28 6.27
N PHE A 188 9.61 0.99 5.49
CA PHE A 188 10.97 1.40 5.84
C PHE A 188 11.02 2.85 6.33
N ALA A 189 12.13 3.23 6.97
CA ALA A 189 12.40 4.64 7.31
C ALA A 189 12.75 5.47 6.07
N GLU A 190 13.34 4.83 5.05
CA GLU A 190 13.70 5.42 3.77
C GLU A 190 13.28 4.50 2.63
N GLU A 191 12.93 5.04 1.48
CA GLU A 191 12.60 4.22 0.30
C GLU A 191 13.82 3.44 -0.19
N THR A 192 13.60 2.18 -0.52
CA THR A 192 14.62 1.39 -1.22
C THR A 192 14.69 1.83 -2.69
N THR A 193 15.88 1.81 -3.25
CA THR A 193 16.13 2.20 -4.65
C THR A 193 16.63 1.04 -5.51
N VAL A 194 16.68 -0.15 -4.92
CA VAL A 194 17.14 -1.38 -5.56
C VAL A 194 16.15 -2.50 -5.32
N SER A 195 16.11 -3.49 -6.20
CA SER A 195 15.26 -4.66 -6.01
C SER A 195 15.60 -5.37 -4.70
N THR A 196 14.62 -5.48 -3.81
CA THR A 196 14.78 -6.08 -2.49
C THR A 196 13.87 -7.30 -2.37
N LEU A 197 14.45 -8.46 -2.05
CA LEU A 197 13.72 -9.74 -1.98
C LEU A 197 13.53 -10.25 -0.54
N GLU A 198 14.23 -9.67 0.43
CA GLU A 198 14.03 -9.97 1.84
C GLU A 198 14.46 -8.78 2.71
N GLY A 199 13.86 -8.65 3.87
CA GLY A 199 14.15 -7.54 4.79
C GLY A 199 13.23 -7.55 5.99
N THR A 200 13.25 -6.43 6.72
CA THR A 200 12.39 -6.24 7.89
C THR A 200 11.74 -4.87 7.80
N PHE A 201 10.42 -4.85 7.71
CA PHE A 201 9.62 -3.65 7.87
C PHE A 201 9.46 -3.28 9.33
N THR A 202 9.24 -2.01 9.59
CA THR A 202 8.88 -1.49 10.92
C THR A 202 7.45 -0.98 10.87
N LYS A 203 6.65 -1.33 11.88
CA LYS A 203 5.27 -0.87 12.02
C LYS A 203 5.24 0.65 12.19
N GLY A 204 4.27 1.30 11.56
CA GLY A 204 4.09 2.75 11.59
C GLY A 204 4.98 3.53 10.61
N LEU A 205 5.95 2.89 9.94
CA LEU A 205 6.74 3.55 8.89
C LEU A 205 6.06 3.45 7.52
N ASP A 206 6.31 4.43 6.66
CA ASP A 206 5.54 4.64 5.42
C ASP A 206 6.36 4.61 4.13
N LYS A 207 7.68 4.34 4.19
CA LYS A 207 8.49 4.25 2.98
C LYS A 207 8.41 2.87 2.34
N CYS A 208 8.39 2.86 1.02
CA CYS A 208 8.18 1.66 0.24
C CYS A 208 9.41 0.76 0.19
N CYS A 209 9.16 -0.54 0.08
CA CYS A 209 10.08 -1.48 -0.52
C CYS A 209 9.95 -1.43 -2.04
N THR A 210 11.03 -1.70 -2.75
CA THR A 210 11.03 -1.85 -4.20
C THR A 210 11.43 -3.25 -4.60
N THR A 211 10.83 -3.75 -5.68
CA THR A 211 11.06 -5.10 -6.19
C THR A 211 11.02 -5.09 -7.71
N ALA A 212 11.86 -5.88 -8.37
CA ALA A 212 11.80 -6.09 -9.82
C ALA A 212 10.42 -6.65 -10.22
N PRO A 213 9.87 -6.25 -11.38
CA PRO A 213 8.62 -6.79 -11.87
C PRO A 213 8.65 -8.32 -11.98
N GLY A 214 7.55 -8.96 -11.61
CA GLY A 214 7.44 -10.41 -11.63
C GLY A 214 6.40 -10.92 -10.66
N THR A 215 6.19 -12.24 -10.64
CA THR A 215 5.30 -12.90 -9.69
C THR A 215 6.12 -13.60 -8.61
N TYR A 216 5.79 -13.31 -7.36
CA TYR A 216 6.53 -13.81 -6.21
C TYR A 216 5.58 -14.41 -5.19
N LYS A 217 6.02 -15.49 -4.56
CA LYS A 217 5.48 -15.89 -3.27
C LYS A 217 6.04 -14.92 -2.23
N VAL A 218 5.18 -14.10 -1.67
CA VAL A 218 5.49 -13.17 -0.57
C VAL A 218 5.20 -13.87 0.74
N THR A 219 6.11 -13.77 1.70
CA THR A 219 5.92 -14.21 3.08
C THR A 219 6.22 -13.02 3.99
N PHE A 220 5.36 -12.76 4.96
CA PHE A 220 5.51 -11.69 5.95
C PHE A 220 5.19 -12.21 7.35
N ASN A 221 5.99 -11.85 8.33
CA ASN A 221 5.74 -12.18 9.73
C ASN A 221 5.44 -10.91 10.54
N ILE A 222 4.20 -10.82 11.03
CA ILE A 222 3.68 -9.64 11.71
C ILE A 222 4.32 -9.39 13.09
N ASN A 223 4.88 -10.44 13.71
CA ASN A 223 5.53 -10.30 15.02
C ASN A 223 6.95 -9.71 14.91
N THR A 224 7.59 -9.87 13.76
CA THR A 224 8.99 -9.47 13.55
C THR A 224 9.14 -8.41 12.46
N GLY A 225 8.13 -8.20 11.62
CA GLY A 225 8.21 -7.36 10.42
C GLY A 225 9.01 -8.00 9.27
N ALA A 226 9.55 -9.20 9.46
CA ALA A 226 10.37 -9.86 8.44
C ALA A 226 9.52 -10.24 7.22
N PHE A 227 10.04 -9.96 6.04
CA PHE A 227 9.43 -10.39 4.79
C PHE A 227 10.44 -11.09 3.88
N LYS A 228 9.92 -11.94 2.99
CA LYS A 228 10.69 -12.62 1.96
C LYS A 228 9.85 -12.81 0.70
N LEU A 229 10.49 -12.57 -0.45
CA LEU A 229 9.95 -12.83 -1.77
C LEU A 229 10.73 -13.96 -2.42
N VAL A 230 10.00 -14.94 -2.94
CA VAL A 230 10.56 -16.05 -3.73
C VAL A 230 9.86 -16.01 -5.08
N ALA A 231 10.63 -15.82 -6.16
CA ALA A 231 10.08 -15.82 -7.50
C ALA A 231 9.36 -17.15 -7.79
N THR A 232 8.12 -17.08 -8.30
CA THR A 232 7.39 -18.26 -8.75
C THR A 232 7.86 -18.67 -10.15
N GLU A 233 7.68 -19.93 -10.50
CA GLU A 233 8.10 -20.44 -11.82
C GLU A 233 7.47 -19.61 -12.94
N GLY A 234 8.31 -19.02 -13.79
CA GLY A 234 7.89 -18.13 -14.88
C GLY A 234 8.19 -16.63 -14.67
N SER A 235 8.49 -16.20 -13.45
CA SER A 235 9.02 -14.85 -13.23
C SER A 235 10.54 -14.86 -13.44
N VAL A 236 11.02 -14.14 -14.43
CA VAL A 236 12.45 -13.87 -14.58
C VAL A 236 12.81 -12.74 -13.64
N ALA A 237 13.08 -13.05 -12.37
CA ALA A 237 13.81 -12.13 -11.51
C ALA A 237 15.21 -11.94 -12.16
N ASP A 238 15.50 -10.74 -12.58
CA ASP A 238 16.84 -10.35 -13.02
C ASP A 238 17.73 -10.32 -11.77
N LEU A 239 18.27 -11.48 -11.38
CA LEU A 239 19.17 -11.60 -10.25
C LEU A 239 20.58 -11.20 -10.69
N ASP A 240 20.82 -9.89 -10.83
CA ASP A 240 22.18 -9.34 -10.90
C ASP A 240 22.93 -9.43 -9.53
N ALA A 241 22.50 -10.33 -8.66
CA ALA A 241 23.02 -10.42 -7.28
C ALA A 241 24.34 -11.22 -7.16
N ALA A 242 24.93 -11.72 -8.24
CA ALA A 242 26.12 -12.58 -8.14
C ALA A 242 27.29 -12.13 -9.02
N GLY A 243 27.27 -10.93 -9.59
CA GLY A 243 28.35 -10.50 -10.50
C GLY A 243 28.41 -11.30 -11.81
N VAL A 244 27.34 -12.02 -12.16
CA VAL A 244 27.21 -12.76 -13.42
C VAL A 244 26.51 -11.90 -14.45
N ALA A 245 27.17 -11.56 -15.53
CA ALA A 245 26.59 -10.85 -16.67
C ALA A 245 26.30 -11.82 -17.80
N VAL A 246 25.06 -11.81 -18.33
CA VAL A 246 24.69 -12.58 -19.53
C VAL A 246 24.28 -11.62 -20.64
N ASN A 247 25.02 -11.60 -21.71
CA ASN A 247 24.79 -10.75 -22.89
C ASN A 247 24.49 -11.60 -24.11
N ALA A 248 23.62 -11.15 -25.00
CA ALA A 248 23.33 -11.76 -26.27
C ALA A 248 23.38 -10.72 -27.39
N ALA A 249 24.36 -10.81 -28.26
CA ALA A 249 24.52 -9.89 -29.38
C ALA A 249 25.23 -10.61 -30.57
N ASN A 250 24.88 -10.21 -31.79
CA ASN A 250 25.54 -10.66 -33.02
C ASN A 250 25.62 -12.19 -33.20
N GLY A 251 24.56 -12.91 -32.80
CA GLY A 251 24.53 -14.38 -32.90
C GLY A 251 25.40 -15.09 -31.86
N GLU A 252 25.79 -14.41 -30.78
CA GLU A 252 26.62 -14.98 -29.73
C GLU A 252 25.97 -14.69 -28.34
N ILE A 253 25.99 -15.68 -27.45
CA ILE A 253 25.69 -15.54 -26.02
C ILE A 253 27.02 -15.51 -25.27
N VAL A 254 27.21 -14.50 -24.43
CA VAL A 254 28.40 -14.31 -23.60
C VAL A 254 27.98 -14.25 -22.14
N VAL A 255 28.62 -15.07 -21.32
CA VAL A 255 28.41 -15.13 -19.87
C VAL A 255 29.72 -14.77 -19.17
N ASP A 256 29.73 -13.71 -18.42
CA ASP A 256 30.89 -13.26 -17.64
C ASP A 256 30.59 -13.41 -16.12
N GLY A 257 31.60 -13.77 -15.34
CA GLY A 257 31.54 -13.85 -13.89
C GLY A 257 30.98 -15.16 -13.32
N ALA A 258 30.56 -16.14 -14.15
CA ALA A 258 30.08 -17.44 -13.68
C ALA A 258 31.18 -18.51 -13.70
N GLN A 259 31.10 -19.45 -12.74
CA GLN A 259 31.99 -20.64 -12.70
C GLN A 259 31.43 -21.81 -13.52
N SER A 260 30.09 -21.90 -13.63
CA SER A 260 29.42 -22.91 -14.46
C SER A 260 28.38 -22.25 -15.37
N VAL A 261 28.36 -22.68 -16.64
CA VAL A 261 27.44 -22.16 -17.65
C VAL A 261 26.74 -23.32 -18.34
N ALA A 262 25.46 -23.20 -18.64
CA ALA A 262 24.73 -24.09 -19.53
C ALA A 262 23.70 -23.30 -20.34
N VAL A 263 23.75 -23.41 -21.65
CA VAL A 263 22.84 -22.76 -22.58
C VAL A 263 21.87 -23.80 -23.13
N TYR A 264 20.59 -23.53 -23.06
CA TYR A 264 19.53 -24.41 -23.54
C TYR A 264 18.65 -23.72 -24.59
N THR A 265 18.09 -24.48 -25.51
CA THR A 265 16.98 -24.01 -26.34
C THR A 265 15.73 -23.75 -25.50
N ALA A 266 14.75 -23.04 -26.07
CA ALA A 266 13.43 -22.84 -25.42
C ALA A 266 12.71 -24.18 -25.14
N ALA A 267 13.04 -25.26 -25.85
CA ALA A 267 12.51 -26.60 -25.64
C ALA A 267 13.28 -27.42 -24.56
N GLY A 268 14.28 -26.81 -23.90
CA GLY A 268 15.07 -27.44 -22.84
C GLY A 268 16.24 -28.32 -23.34
N ALA A 269 16.53 -28.35 -24.63
CA ALA A 269 17.72 -29.07 -25.16
C ALA A 269 19.00 -28.30 -24.86
N LEU A 270 20.00 -28.94 -24.27
CA LEU A 270 21.30 -28.36 -24.01
C LEU A 270 22.01 -28.04 -25.35
N VAL A 271 22.49 -26.80 -25.49
CA VAL A 271 23.21 -26.28 -26.65
C VAL A 271 24.70 -26.23 -26.38
N SER A 272 25.12 -25.71 -25.22
CA SER A 272 26.52 -25.58 -24.84
C SER A 272 26.67 -25.39 -23.33
N THR A 273 27.90 -25.67 -22.85
CA THR A 273 28.33 -25.33 -21.48
C THR A 273 29.45 -24.28 -21.47
N ASP A 274 29.75 -23.69 -22.62
CA ASP A 274 30.81 -22.68 -22.73
C ASP A 274 30.28 -21.28 -22.37
N ALA A 275 31.14 -20.49 -21.75
CA ALA A 275 30.83 -19.09 -21.40
C ALA A 275 30.65 -18.17 -22.63
N ARG A 276 31.09 -18.64 -23.83
CA ARG A 276 30.83 -17.97 -25.09
C ARG A 276 30.31 -19.00 -26.11
N THR A 277 29.09 -18.78 -26.55
CA THR A 277 28.38 -19.75 -27.40
C THR A 277 27.76 -19.05 -28.59
N ARG A 278 28.15 -19.44 -29.80
CA ARG A 278 27.49 -18.99 -31.04
C ARG A 278 26.24 -19.79 -31.29
N VAL A 279 25.14 -19.09 -31.55
CA VAL A 279 23.82 -19.68 -31.77
C VAL A 279 23.09 -18.96 -32.90
N ALA A 280 22.11 -19.61 -33.49
CA ALA A 280 21.20 -18.97 -34.43
C ALA A 280 20.29 -17.96 -33.73
N ALA A 281 19.66 -17.08 -34.50
CA ALA A 281 18.59 -16.20 -33.93
C ALA A 281 17.49 -17.06 -33.31
N GLY A 282 17.12 -16.72 -32.09
CA GLY A 282 16.16 -17.49 -31.34
C GLY A 282 16.12 -17.16 -29.86
N LEU A 283 15.26 -17.91 -29.14
CA LEU A 283 15.11 -17.81 -27.70
C LEU A 283 15.92 -18.91 -27.02
N TYR A 284 16.71 -18.52 -26.03
CA TYR A 284 17.56 -19.42 -25.25
C TYR A 284 17.37 -19.19 -23.75
N ILE A 285 17.62 -20.26 -22.98
CA ILE A 285 17.68 -20.21 -21.52
C ILE A 285 19.12 -20.45 -21.13
N VAL A 286 19.72 -19.49 -20.43
CA VAL A 286 21.11 -19.57 -19.95
C VAL A 286 21.07 -19.78 -18.45
N ARG A 287 21.68 -20.86 -17.99
CA ARG A 287 21.95 -21.10 -16.57
C ARG A 287 23.43 -20.81 -16.32
N ALA A 288 23.70 -19.93 -15.39
CA ALA A 288 25.05 -19.52 -14.99
C ALA A 288 25.13 -19.56 -13.44
N ASP A 289 25.82 -20.55 -12.90
CA ASP A 289 25.83 -20.90 -11.49
C ASP A 289 24.37 -21.11 -10.96
N ASN A 290 23.90 -20.23 -10.09
CA ASN A 290 22.54 -20.24 -9.55
C ASN A 290 21.61 -19.25 -10.29
N VAL A 291 22.07 -18.59 -11.34
CA VAL A 291 21.31 -17.64 -12.15
C VAL A 291 20.76 -18.33 -13.39
N VAL A 292 19.49 -18.11 -13.68
CA VAL A 292 18.85 -18.56 -14.94
C VAL A 292 18.35 -17.33 -15.67
N LYS A 293 18.79 -17.12 -16.90
CA LYS A 293 18.42 -15.96 -17.72
C LYS A 293 17.84 -16.40 -19.05
N LYS A 294 16.74 -15.76 -19.46
CA LYS A 294 16.15 -15.91 -20.78
C LYS A 294 16.76 -14.86 -21.71
N VAL A 295 17.33 -15.25 -22.82
CA VAL A 295 17.97 -14.36 -23.78
C VAL A 295 17.40 -14.53 -25.18
N ILE A 296 17.23 -13.44 -25.90
CA ILE A 296 16.83 -13.43 -27.30
C ILE A 296 18.05 -13.03 -28.14
N VAL A 297 18.48 -13.92 -29.02
CA VAL A 297 19.53 -13.67 -30.00
C VAL A 297 18.85 -13.25 -31.30
N LYS A 298 19.23 -12.09 -31.82
CA LYS A 298 18.72 -11.52 -33.08
C LYS A 298 19.70 -11.80 -34.23
#